data_f21426f5c2ff6ff5ab5c08928f1d01cd
#
_entry.id   f21426f5c2ff6ff5ab5c08928f1d01cd
#
_cell.length_a   1.000
_cell.length_b   1.000
_cell.length_c   1.000
_cell.angle_alpha   90.00
_cell.angle_beta   90.00
_cell.angle_gamma   90.00
#
_symmetry.space_group_name_H-M   'P 1'
#
loop_
_entity.id
_entity.type
_entity.pdbx_description
1 polymer ?
#
loop_
_entity_poly.entity_id
_entity_poly.type
_entity_poly.pdbx_seq_one_letter_code
_entity_poly.pdbx_strand_id
1 'polypeptide(L)'
;MNPTFAVATAALVSLAPPPNQGSAVVDEATFIVTRNGAPVGRESFKIIRAPGPGGQVYRAVASGALGEDRISTTLATDSSGAPVSYESTLSLRGEVQERLQGRGRTDRFSVLLQTKDGEAVNEYVVRPGTIVLEGQAFHQYYFAARAGAEVSIVAPRAHRQEVLRVEDLGTEELAIGRQRVSGRHLALVDSSGGRRDLWVDRTGRLLKVSLPDQGLLATRDDPPR
;
A
#
# COMPACT_ATOMS: atom_id res chain seq x y z
N MET A 1 48.78 61.33 -15.56
CA MET A 1 48.62 59.92 -15.13
C MET A 1 47.16 59.77 -14.69
N ASN A 2 46.32 59.13 -15.57
CA ASN A 2 44.91 58.89 -15.24
C ASN A 2 44.77 57.43 -14.85
N PRO A 3 44.11 57.07 -13.73
CA PRO A 3 43.81 55.68 -13.38
C PRO A 3 42.54 55.27 -14.06
N THR A 4 42.64 54.17 -14.84
CA THR A 4 41.52 53.51 -15.49
C THR A 4 40.88 52.57 -14.47
N PHE A 5 39.61 52.78 -14.09
CA PHE A 5 38.84 51.88 -13.25
C PHE A 5 38.22 50.79 -14.14
N ALA A 6 38.58 49.55 -13.87
CA ALA A 6 37.93 48.40 -14.47
C ALA A 6 36.67 48.01 -13.66
N VAL A 7 35.51 48.07 -14.30
CA VAL A 7 34.23 47.60 -13.72
C VAL A 7 34.08 46.10 -13.98
N ALA A 8 34.15 45.30 -12.93
CA ALA A 8 33.87 43.88 -13.01
C ALA A 8 32.35 43.63 -12.93
N THR A 9 31.77 43.18 -14.03
CA THR A 9 30.34 42.78 -14.09
C THR A 9 30.19 41.36 -13.53
N ALA A 10 29.64 41.24 -12.34
CA ALA A 10 29.27 39.95 -11.75
C ALA A 10 28.01 39.44 -12.42
N ALA A 11 28.10 38.30 -13.13
CA ALA A 11 26.96 37.60 -13.69
C ALA A 11 26.22 36.88 -12.56
N LEU A 12 25.02 37.33 -12.24
CA LEU A 12 24.08 36.61 -11.37
C LEU A 12 23.55 35.34 -12.11
N VAL A 13 24.08 34.19 -11.73
CA VAL A 13 23.51 32.88 -12.16
C VAL A 13 22.22 32.70 -11.37
N SER A 14 21.08 32.92 -12.04
CA SER A 14 19.75 32.59 -11.52
C SER A 14 19.64 31.09 -11.42
N LEU A 15 19.77 30.52 -10.24
CA LEU A 15 19.40 29.14 -9.95
C LEU A 15 17.87 29.03 -10.02
N ALA A 16 17.35 28.52 -11.14
CA ALA A 16 15.94 28.15 -11.22
C ALA A 16 15.66 27.13 -10.12
N PRO A 17 14.55 27.27 -9.36
CA PRO A 17 14.17 26.27 -8.37
C PRO A 17 13.97 24.91 -9.08
N PRO A 18 14.35 23.77 -8.45
CA PRO A 18 14.14 22.47 -9.04
C PRO A 18 12.64 22.28 -9.34
N PRO A 19 12.30 21.57 -10.44
CA PRO A 19 10.91 21.37 -10.79
C PRO A 19 10.20 20.73 -9.59
N ASN A 20 9.11 21.36 -9.16
CA ASN A 20 8.24 20.87 -8.10
C ASN A 20 7.82 19.46 -8.48
N GLN A 21 8.38 18.44 -7.82
CA GLN A 21 7.95 17.05 -8.00
C GLN A 21 6.56 16.93 -7.38
N GLY A 22 5.55 17.28 -8.17
CA GLY A 22 4.16 17.25 -7.75
C GLY A 22 3.72 15.86 -7.30
N SER A 23 2.65 15.80 -6.52
CA SER A 23 1.98 14.54 -6.18
C SER A 23 1.47 13.86 -7.44
N ALA A 24 1.66 12.54 -7.54
CA ALA A 24 1.19 11.73 -8.67
C ALA A 24 0.37 10.54 -8.17
N VAL A 25 -0.77 10.28 -8.81
CA VAL A 25 -1.50 9.03 -8.60
C VAL A 25 -0.71 7.91 -9.27
N VAL A 26 -0.32 6.91 -8.49
CA VAL A 26 0.49 5.77 -8.97
C VAL A 26 -0.34 4.52 -9.18
N ASP A 27 -1.46 4.39 -8.44
CA ASP A 27 -2.47 3.38 -8.70
C ASP A 27 -3.84 3.86 -8.18
N GLU A 28 -4.90 3.54 -8.92
CA GLU A 28 -6.28 3.84 -8.54
C GLU A 28 -7.19 2.81 -9.20
N ALA A 29 -8.05 2.17 -8.42
CA ALA A 29 -8.97 1.15 -8.93
C ALA A 29 -10.12 0.86 -7.98
N THR A 30 -11.05 0.04 -8.50
CA THR A 30 -11.98 -0.74 -7.71
C THR A 30 -11.72 -2.22 -7.93
N PHE A 31 -11.61 -2.97 -6.84
CA PHE A 31 -11.64 -4.43 -6.87
C PHE A 31 -13.08 -4.94 -6.69
N ILE A 32 -13.46 -5.91 -7.50
CA ILE A 32 -14.58 -6.80 -7.24
C ILE A 32 -14.05 -7.95 -6.40
N VAL A 33 -14.67 -8.20 -5.25
CA VAL A 33 -14.25 -9.25 -4.34
C VAL A 33 -15.25 -10.40 -4.39
N THR A 34 -14.73 -11.61 -4.62
CA THR A 34 -15.50 -12.85 -4.55
C THR A 34 -14.97 -13.74 -3.43
N ARG A 35 -15.86 -14.57 -2.87
CA ARG A 35 -15.51 -15.66 -1.96
C ARG A 35 -16.04 -16.95 -2.52
N ASN A 36 -15.12 -17.91 -2.78
CA ASN A 36 -15.45 -19.19 -3.43
C ASN A 36 -16.26 -19.00 -4.73
N GLY A 37 -15.90 -17.97 -5.51
CA GLY A 37 -16.55 -17.62 -6.77
C GLY A 37 -17.81 -16.76 -6.65
N ALA A 38 -18.42 -16.62 -5.47
CA ALA A 38 -19.60 -15.78 -5.26
C ALA A 38 -19.19 -14.32 -4.94
N PRO A 39 -19.79 -13.29 -5.58
CA PRO A 39 -19.54 -11.90 -5.24
C PRO A 39 -19.90 -11.60 -3.78
N VAL A 40 -18.94 -11.01 -3.04
CA VAL A 40 -19.15 -10.65 -1.62
C VAL A 40 -18.90 -9.17 -1.34
N GLY A 41 -18.33 -8.43 -2.28
CA GLY A 41 -18.09 -7.02 -2.04
C GLY A 41 -17.17 -6.33 -3.05
N ARG A 42 -16.72 -5.15 -2.65
CA ARG A 42 -15.84 -4.28 -3.45
C ARG A 42 -14.87 -3.53 -2.54
N GLU A 43 -13.69 -3.18 -3.06
CA GLU A 43 -12.79 -2.22 -2.45
C GLU A 43 -12.40 -1.18 -3.49
N SER A 44 -12.61 0.10 -3.21
CA SER A 44 -12.10 1.21 -4.04
C SER A 44 -10.91 1.84 -3.33
N PHE A 45 -9.84 2.11 -4.08
CA PHE A 45 -8.62 2.67 -3.52
C PHE A 45 -7.93 3.67 -4.45
N LYS A 46 -7.09 4.50 -3.84
CA LYS A 46 -6.17 5.41 -4.52
C LYS A 46 -4.84 5.46 -3.78
N ILE A 47 -3.74 5.32 -4.52
CA ILE A 47 -2.38 5.44 -4.02
C ILE A 47 -1.70 6.63 -4.68
N ILE A 48 -1.24 7.57 -3.88
CA ILE A 48 -0.59 8.80 -4.30
C ILE A 48 0.86 8.75 -3.82
N ARG A 49 1.79 9.06 -4.70
CA ARG A 49 3.18 9.34 -4.38
C ARG A 49 3.37 10.85 -4.32
N ALA A 50 4.02 11.35 -3.27
CA ALA A 50 4.29 12.77 -3.06
C ALA A 50 5.66 12.99 -2.44
N PRO A 51 6.27 14.18 -2.60
CA PRO A 51 7.43 14.58 -1.81
C PRO A 51 7.08 14.59 -0.33
N GLY A 52 8.05 14.18 0.51
CA GLY A 52 7.89 14.17 1.96
C GLY A 52 9.23 14.37 2.67
N PRO A 53 9.21 14.51 3.99
CA PRO A 53 10.43 14.57 4.78
C PRO A 53 11.27 13.31 4.56
N GLY A 54 12.51 13.47 4.08
CA GLY A 54 13.42 12.33 3.84
C GLY A 54 13.23 11.62 2.50
N GLY A 55 12.42 12.16 1.56
CA GLY A 55 12.26 11.59 0.22
C GLY A 55 10.81 11.48 -0.24
N GLN A 56 10.52 10.46 -1.04
CA GLN A 56 9.16 10.18 -1.50
C GLN A 56 8.34 9.49 -0.40
N VAL A 57 7.08 9.87 -0.27
CA VAL A 57 6.08 9.20 0.57
C VAL A 57 4.94 8.68 -0.29
N TYR A 58 4.32 7.58 0.15
CA TYR A 58 3.09 7.08 -0.47
C TYR A 58 1.95 7.24 0.51
N ARG A 59 0.80 7.64 0.00
CA ARG A 59 -0.45 7.66 0.74
C ARG A 59 -1.47 6.80 0.00
N ALA A 60 -1.89 5.73 0.65
CA ALA A 60 -2.96 4.87 0.18
C ALA A 60 -4.23 5.15 0.98
N VAL A 61 -5.34 5.40 0.27
CA VAL A 61 -6.67 5.57 0.86
C VAL A 61 -7.57 4.55 0.22
N ALA A 62 -8.34 3.82 1.03
CA ALA A 62 -9.28 2.85 0.52
C ALA A 62 -10.56 2.81 1.34
N SER A 63 -11.63 2.40 0.68
CA SER A 63 -12.89 2.04 1.30
C SER A 63 -13.42 0.75 0.70
N GLY A 64 -13.81 -0.18 1.54
CA GLY A 64 -14.28 -1.51 1.15
C GLY A 64 -15.60 -1.87 1.80
N ALA A 65 -16.32 -2.76 1.13
CA ALA A 65 -17.52 -3.40 1.63
C ALA A 65 -17.42 -4.89 1.35
N LEU A 66 -17.49 -5.73 2.38
CA LEU A 66 -17.49 -7.19 2.31
C LEU A 66 -18.66 -7.72 3.12
N GLY A 67 -19.76 -8.09 2.45
CA GLY A 67 -21.02 -8.38 3.13
C GLY A 67 -21.53 -7.15 3.87
N GLU A 68 -21.73 -7.31 5.18
CA GLU A 68 -22.18 -6.23 6.07
C GLU A 68 -21.04 -5.37 6.62
N ASP A 69 -19.80 -5.85 6.49
CA ASP A 69 -18.61 -5.13 6.93
C ASP A 69 -18.31 -3.95 6.01
N ARG A 70 -17.93 -2.83 6.62
CA ARG A 70 -17.40 -1.65 5.93
C ARG A 70 -16.05 -1.32 6.54
N ILE A 71 -15.03 -1.22 5.69
CA ILE A 71 -13.69 -0.87 6.12
C ILE A 71 -13.25 0.39 5.40
N SER A 72 -12.66 1.32 6.14
CA SER A 72 -11.96 2.46 5.57
C SER A 72 -10.54 2.48 6.11
N THR A 73 -9.57 2.77 5.24
CA THR A 73 -8.15 2.81 5.62
C THR A 73 -7.46 4.01 5.03
N THR A 74 -6.50 4.54 5.77
CA THR A 74 -5.50 5.49 5.28
C THR A 74 -4.14 5.01 5.76
N LEU A 75 -3.24 4.71 4.83
CA LEU A 75 -1.87 4.29 5.11
C LEU A 75 -0.91 5.30 4.47
N ALA A 76 0.00 5.85 5.27
CA ALA A 76 1.15 6.59 4.75
C ALA A 76 2.42 5.77 4.99
N THR A 77 3.27 5.68 3.96
CA THR A 77 4.55 4.97 4.02
C THR A 77 5.66 5.86 3.51
N ASP A 78 6.88 5.55 3.89
CA ASP A 78 8.07 6.09 3.24
C ASP A 78 8.32 5.43 1.87
N SER A 79 9.43 5.77 1.22
CA SER A 79 9.82 5.24 -0.09
C SER A 79 10.14 3.74 -0.07
N SER A 80 10.46 3.16 1.08
CA SER A 80 10.72 1.73 1.26
C SER A 80 9.45 0.91 1.50
N GLY A 81 8.30 1.57 1.72
CA GLY A 81 7.05 0.95 2.11
C GLY A 81 6.83 0.89 3.63
N ALA A 82 7.83 1.32 4.44
CA ALA A 82 7.71 1.29 5.89
C ALA A 82 6.62 2.26 6.38
N PRO A 83 5.75 1.82 7.33
CA PRO A 83 4.60 2.60 7.74
C PRO A 83 5.00 3.84 8.55
N VAL A 84 4.53 5.01 8.10
CA VAL A 84 4.64 6.29 8.81
C VAL A 84 3.39 6.54 9.64
N SER A 85 2.21 6.27 9.07
CA SER A 85 0.95 6.29 9.81
C SER A 85 -0.05 5.32 9.19
N TYR A 86 -0.96 4.82 10.02
CA TYR A 86 -2.04 3.96 9.61
C TYR A 86 -3.30 4.29 10.39
N GLU A 87 -4.41 4.44 9.68
CA GLU A 87 -5.73 4.61 10.27
C GLU A 87 -6.66 3.61 9.60
N SER A 88 -7.42 2.87 10.40
CA SER A 88 -8.43 1.94 9.90
C SER A 88 -9.66 2.00 10.78
N THR A 89 -10.83 1.96 10.16
CA THR A 89 -12.12 1.84 10.84
C THR A 89 -12.87 0.67 10.24
N LEU A 90 -13.29 -0.27 11.07
CA LEU A 90 -14.19 -1.35 10.73
C LEU A 90 -15.57 -1.06 11.33
N SER A 91 -16.61 -1.09 10.49
CA SER A 91 -18.00 -0.96 10.92
C SER A 91 -18.80 -2.17 10.44
N LEU A 92 -19.70 -2.66 11.28
CA LEU A 92 -20.67 -3.69 10.98
C LEU A 92 -22.07 -3.08 11.06
N ARG A 93 -22.88 -3.19 10.01
CA ARG A 93 -24.24 -2.62 9.92
C ARG A 93 -24.31 -1.12 10.28
N GLY A 94 -23.24 -0.37 9.97
CA GLY A 94 -23.15 1.06 10.26
C GLY A 94 -22.58 1.42 11.63
N GLU A 95 -22.41 0.46 12.54
CA GLU A 95 -21.83 0.67 13.85
C GLU A 95 -20.31 0.40 13.82
N VAL A 96 -19.53 1.33 14.34
CA VAL A 96 -18.07 1.16 14.46
C VAL A 96 -17.77 0.07 15.49
N GLN A 97 -17.11 -0.98 15.04
CA GLN A 97 -16.66 -2.10 15.88
C GLN A 97 -15.20 -1.92 16.33
N GLU A 98 -14.38 -1.30 15.46
CA GLU A 98 -12.95 -1.23 15.69
C GLU A 98 -12.36 0.00 15.01
N ARG A 99 -11.39 0.63 15.69
CA ARG A 99 -10.49 1.64 15.12
C ARG A 99 -9.05 1.28 15.42
N LEU A 100 -8.21 1.43 14.41
CA LEU A 100 -6.77 1.30 14.50
C LEU A 100 -6.13 2.66 14.20
N GLN A 101 -5.18 3.07 15.05
CA GLN A 101 -4.37 4.26 14.85
C GLN A 101 -2.90 3.92 15.04
N GLY A 102 -2.17 3.86 13.93
CA GLY A 102 -0.75 3.53 13.90
C GLY A 102 0.15 4.76 13.70
N ARG A 103 1.30 4.78 14.38
CA ARG A 103 2.33 5.80 14.22
C ARG A 103 3.71 5.15 14.15
N GLY A 104 4.43 5.45 13.06
CA GLY A 104 5.81 5.04 12.86
C GLY A 104 6.79 5.98 13.55
N ARG A 105 7.82 5.39 14.18
CA ARG A 105 9.00 6.09 14.67
C ARG A 105 10.20 5.23 14.32
N THR A 106 11.30 5.82 13.97
CA THR A 106 12.58 5.19 13.54
C THR A 106 12.54 3.67 13.24
N ASP A 107 12.43 2.83 14.27
CA ASP A 107 12.43 1.36 14.22
C ASP A 107 11.19 0.71 14.85
N ARG A 108 10.17 1.50 15.18
CA ARG A 108 8.95 1.07 15.87
C ARG A 108 7.71 1.59 15.15
N PHE A 109 6.70 0.77 15.17
CA PHE A 109 5.36 1.12 14.74
C PHE A 109 4.38 0.78 15.87
N SER A 110 3.88 1.82 16.55
CA SER A 110 2.93 1.66 17.65
C SER A 110 1.52 1.81 17.10
N VAL A 111 0.64 0.88 17.44
CA VAL A 111 -0.76 0.87 17.01
C VAL A 111 -1.68 0.81 18.22
N LEU A 112 -2.54 1.82 18.34
CA LEU A 112 -3.67 1.82 19.26
C LEU A 112 -4.84 1.12 18.57
N LEU A 113 -5.33 0.04 19.17
CA LEU A 113 -6.57 -0.63 18.82
C LEU A 113 -7.65 -0.20 19.81
N GLN A 114 -8.76 0.32 19.30
CA GLN A 114 -9.94 0.67 20.08
C GLN A 114 -11.11 -0.19 19.62
N THR A 115 -11.75 -0.88 20.55
CA THR A 115 -12.98 -1.64 20.34
C THR A 115 -14.03 -1.19 21.36
N LYS A 116 -15.24 -1.69 21.26
CA LYS A 116 -16.28 -1.48 22.27
C LYS A 116 -15.92 -2.07 23.65
N ASP A 117 -15.02 -3.06 23.68
CA ASP A 117 -14.63 -3.78 24.90
C ASP A 117 -13.37 -3.18 25.57
N GLY A 118 -12.72 -2.19 24.93
CA GLY A 118 -11.55 -1.50 25.48
C GLY A 118 -10.53 -1.08 24.43
N GLU A 119 -9.35 -0.70 24.93
CA GLU A 119 -8.23 -0.22 24.14
C GLU A 119 -6.98 -1.07 24.44
N ALA A 120 -6.18 -1.27 23.41
CA ALA A 120 -4.89 -1.94 23.51
C ALA A 120 -3.84 -1.23 22.63
N VAL A 121 -2.60 -1.17 23.12
CA VAL A 121 -1.48 -0.64 22.34
C VAL A 121 -0.52 -1.78 22.07
N ASN A 122 -0.19 -1.95 20.77
CA ASN A 122 0.79 -2.93 20.32
C ASN A 122 1.95 -2.22 19.65
N GLU A 123 3.16 -2.70 19.88
CA GLU A 123 4.37 -2.20 19.22
C GLU A 123 4.99 -3.29 18.34
N TYR A 124 5.38 -2.87 17.14
CA TYR A 124 6.01 -3.71 16.15
C TYR A 124 7.39 -3.16 15.80
N VAL A 125 8.35 -4.05 15.55
CA VAL A 125 9.68 -3.67 15.05
C VAL A 125 9.57 -3.41 13.56
N VAL A 126 9.99 -2.22 13.10
CA VAL A 126 9.95 -1.83 11.68
C VAL A 126 11.36 -1.67 11.16
N ARG A 127 11.58 -2.17 9.95
CA ARG A 127 12.80 -2.00 9.17
C ARG A 127 12.41 -1.46 7.79
N PRO A 128 13.34 -0.89 7.03
CA PRO A 128 13.06 -0.55 5.63
C PRO A 128 12.47 -1.76 4.89
N GLY A 129 11.34 -1.54 4.19
CA GLY A 129 10.60 -2.61 3.52
C GLY A 129 9.60 -3.38 4.39
N THR A 130 9.45 -3.05 5.69
CA THR A 130 8.32 -3.55 6.49
C THR A 130 7.04 -2.86 6.03
N ILE A 131 5.99 -3.61 5.77
CA ILE A 131 4.70 -3.08 5.31
C ILE A 131 3.56 -3.41 6.27
N VAL A 132 2.49 -2.62 6.23
CA VAL A 132 1.20 -2.99 6.83
C VAL A 132 0.43 -3.82 5.81
N LEU A 133 -0.05 -5.01 6.22
CA LEU A 133 -0.81 -5.90 5.37
C LEU A 133 -1.95 -6.56 6.16
N GLU A 134 -3.15 -6.01 6.03
CA GLU A 134 -4.37 -6.54 6.63
C GLU A 134 -5.10 -7.50 5.68
N GLY A 135 -5.78 -8.51 6.24
CA GLY A 135 -6.38 -9.58 5.46
C GLY A 135 -7.50 -9.15 4.50
N GLN A 136 -8.12 -7.98 4.71
CA GLN A 136 -9.23 -7.48 3.89
C GLN A 136 -8.94 -6.12 3.24
N ALA A 137 -7.67 -5.70 3.22
CA ALA A 137 -7.22 -4.47 2.60
C ALA A 137 -6.35 -4.77 1.38
N PHE A 138 -7.00 -5.14 0.28
CA PHE A 138 -6.33 -5.68 -0.92
C PHE A 138 -5.37 -4.67 -1.57
N HIS A 139 -5.66 -3.37 -1.51
CA HIS A 139 -4.78 -2.32 -2.02
C HIS A 139 -3.40 -2.32 -1.36
N GLN A 140 -3.25 -2.84 -0.13
CA GLN A 140 -1.98 -2.87 0.59
C GLN A 140 -0.97 -3.84 -0.05
N TYR A 141 -1.44 -4.81 -0.84
CA TYR A 141 -0.59 -5.70 -1.64
C TYR A 141 0.24 -4.95 -2.71
N TYR A 142 -0.13 -3.70 -3.05
CA TYR A 142 0.70 -2.82 -3.86
C TYR A 142 2.11 -2.65 -3.29
N PHE A 143 2.23 -2.55 -1.97
CA PHE A 143 3.52 -2.41 -1.30
C PHE A 143 4.28 -3.74 -1.26
N ALA A 144 3.57 -4.86 -1.06
CA ALA A 144 4.17 -6.19 -1.10
C ALA A 144 4.75 -6.54 -2.48
N ALA A 145 4.08 -6.12 -3.56
CA ALA A 145 4.54 -6.33 -4.93
C ALA A 145 5.87 -5.65 -5.27
N ARG A 146 6.31 -4.71 -4.45
CA ARG A 146 7.55 -3.94 -4.60
C ARG A 146 8.68 -4.43 -3.71
N ALA A 147 8.43 -5.43 -2.89
CA ALA A 147 9.43 -6.05 -2.03
C ALA A 147 10.45 -6.85 -2.85
N GLY A 148 11.60 -7.13 -2.23
CA GLY A 148 12.60 -8.05 -2.78
C GLY A 148 12.20 -9.51 -2.62
N ALA A 149 13.16 -10.38 -2.32
CA ALA A 149 12.92 -11.81 -2.10
C ALA A 149 12.11 -12.11 -0.83
N GLU A 150 12.06 -11.15 0.10
CA GLU A 150 11.32 -11.26 1.36
C GLU A 150 10.65 -9.93 1.69
N VAL A 151 9.53 -9.99 2.41
CA VAL A 151 8.83 -8.83 2.95
C VAL A 151 8.44 -9.08 4.40
N SER A 152 8.81 -8.16 5.28
CA SER A 152 8.30 -8.13 6.65
C SER A 152 6.94 -7.47 6.67
N ILE A 153 5.96 -8.12 7.24
CA ILE A 153 4.60 -7.56 7.36
C ILE A 153 4.19 -7.37 8.81
N VAL A 154 3.40 -6.34 9.03
CA VAL A 154 2.67 -6.08 10.26
C VAL A 154 1.19 -6.14 9.94
N ALA A 155 0.44 -6.99 10.65
CA ALA A 155 -1.02 -7.10 10.59
C ALA A 155 -1.60 -6.69 11.96
N PRO A 156 -1.84 -5.41 12.20
CA PRO A 156 -2.22 -4.89 13.52
C PRO A 156 -3.51 -5.51 14.07
N ARG A 157 -4.52 -5.70 13.24
CA ARG A 157 -5.79 -6.32 13.62
C ARG A 157 -5.64 -7.76 14.10
N ALA A 158 -4.72 -8.50 13.49
CA ALA A 158 -4.40 -9.87 13.85
C ALA A 158 -3.34 -9.98 14.94
N HIS A 159 -2.83 -8.85 15.48
CA HIS A 159 -1.71 -8.79 16.44
C HIS A 159 -0.48 -9.58 15.97
N ARG A 160 -0.18 -9.54 14.67
CA ARG A 160 0.82 -10.40 14.06
C ARG A 160 1.89 -9.60 13.33
N GLN A 161 3.12 -10.08 13.44
CA GLN A 161 4.25 -9.68 12.61
C GLN A 161 4.92 -10.94 12.08
N GLU A 162 5.18 -10.98 10.78
CA GLU A 162 5.81 -12.13 10.13
C GLU A 162 6.66 -11.70 8.93
N VAL A 163 7.51 -12.61 8.46
CA VAL A 163 8.27 -12.45 7.22
C VAL A 163 7.68 -13.42 6.19
N LEU A 164 7.38 -12.90 5.01
CA LEU A 164 6.90 -13.68 3.88
C LEU A 164 7.99 -13.74 2.82
N ARG A 165 8.22 -14.91 2.26
CA ARG A 165 9.05 -15.10 1.07
C ARG A 165 8.25 -14.69 -0.16
N VAL A 166 8.89 -13.98 -1.07
CA VAL A 166 8.30 -13.54 -2.34
C VAL A 166 8.83 -14.43 -3.46
N GLU A 167 7.94 -15.13 -4.13
CA GLU A 167 8.25 -15.99 -5.29
C GLU A 167 7.71 -15.33 -6.56
N ASP A 168 8.57 -15.22 -7.57
CA ASP A 168 8.15 -14.78 -8.91
C ASP A 168 7.77 -16.01 -9.74
N LEU A 169 6.51 -16.09 -10.11
CA LEU A 169 5.94 -17.21 -10.87
C LEU A 169 5.83 -16.92 -12.36
N GLY A 170 6.41 -15.78 -12.80
CA GLY A 170 6.41 -15.37 -14.20
C GLY A 170 5.22 -14.50 -14.56
N THR A 171 4.87 -14.52 -15.84
CA THR A 171 3.84 -13.63 -16.41
C THR A 171 2.74 -14.46 -17.04
N GLU A 172 1.49 -14.05 -16.83
CA GLU A 172 0.31 -14.68 -17.42
C GLU A 172 -0.71 -13.64 -17.90
N GLU A 173 -1.61 -14.07 -18.80
CA GLU A 173 -2.71 -13.24 -19.29
C GLU A 173 -3.93 -13.35 -18.36
N LEU A 174 -4.39 -12.20 -17.89
CA LEU A 174 -5.56 -12.07 -17.01
C LEU A 174 -6.72 -11.41 -17.75
N ALA A 175 -7.93 -11.86 -17.48
CA ALA A 175 -9.15 -11.16 -17.86
C ALA A 175 -9.45 -10.06 -16.81
N ILE A 176 -9.36 -8.80 -17.20
CA ILE A 176 -9.71 -7.64 -16.36
C ILE A 176 -10.78 -6.84 -17.10
N GLY A 177 -11.98 -6.79 -16.53
CA GLY A 177 -13.15 -6.26 -17.23
C GLY A 177 -13.37 -7.01 -18.55
N ARG A 178 -13.32 -6.30 -19.67
CA ARG A 178 -13.49 -6.87 -21.05
C ARG A 178 -12.17 -7.06 -21.79
N GLN A 179 -11.03 -6.87 -21.14
CA GLN A 179 -9.71 -6.90 -21.78
C GLN A 179 -8.85 -8.02 -21.20
N ARG A 180 -7.89 -8.48 -22.01
CA ARG A 180 -6.78 -9.31 -21.56
C ARG A 180 -5.61 -8.39 -21.22
N VAL A 181 -5.03 -8.58 -20.03
CA VAL A 181 -3.93 -7.79 -19.49
C VAL A 181 -2.84 -8.74 -19.03
N SER A 182 -1.63 -8.52 -19.50
CA SER A 182 -0.46 -9.27 -19.03
C SER A 182 -0.10 -8.86 -17.61
N GLY A 183 -0.03 -9.82 -16.70
CA GLY A 183 0.27 -9.64 -15.29
C GLY A 183 1.43 -10.51 -14.83
N ARG A 184 2.40 -9.88 -14.13
CA ARG A 184 3.43 -10.61 -13.39
C ARG A 184 2.81 -11.20 -12.15
N HIS A 185 2.92 -12.52 -12.00
CA HIS A 185 2.37 -13.29 -10.88
C HIS A 185 3.44 -13.44 -9.78
N LEU A 186 3.12 -13.00 -8.58
CA LEU A 186 3.95 -13.15 -7.39
C LEU A 186 3.18 -13.95 -6.34
N ALA A 187 3.88 -14.81 -5.61
CA ALA A 187 3.34 -15.48 -4.43
C ALA A 187 4.08 -14.99 -3.17
N LEU A 188 3.31 -14.67 -2.14
CA LEU A 188 3.82 -14.42 -0.79
C LEU A 188 3.57 -15.69 0.03
N VAL A 189 4.64 -16.30 0.53
CA VAL A 189 4.59 -17.58 1.25
C VAL A 189 5.10 -17.39 2.67
N ASP A 190 4.29 -17.76 3.66
CA ASP A 190 4.68 -17.74 5.06
C ASP A 190 5.45 -19.01 5.46
N SER A 191 5.97 -19.05 6.69
CA SER A 191 6.78 -20.17 7.20
C SER A 191 5.98 -21.47 7.38
N SER A 192 4.65 -21.41 7.40
CA SER A 192 3.77 -22.58 7.50
C SER A 192 3.34 -23.11 6.13
N GLY A 193 3.71 -22.42 5.04
CA GLY A 193 3.30 -22.72 3.68
C GLY A 193 1.98 -22.05 3.25
N GLY A 194 1.40 -21.21 4.11
CA GLY A 194 0.26 -20.37 3.75
C GLY A 194 0.64 -19.42 2.62
N ARG A 195 -0.25 -19.28 1.64
CA ARG A 195 0.06 -18.60 0.39
C ARG A 195 -0.95 -17.50 0.08
N ARG A 196 -0.43 -16.39 -0.46
CA ARG A 196 -1.19 -15.27 -0.98
C ARG A 196 -0.64 -14.93 -2.36
N ASP A 197 -1.48 -14.85 -3.36
CA ASP A 197 -1.07 -14.57 -4.72
C ASP A 197 -1.46 -13.16 -5.13
N LEU A 198 -0.59 -12.49 -5.88
CA LEU A 198 -0.87 -11.17 -6.42
C LEU A 198 -0.34 -11.05 -7.85
N TRP A 199 -1.04 -10.26 -8.64
CA TRP A 199 -0.68 -9.97 -10.03
C TRP A 199 -0.57 -8.47 -10.21
N VAL A 200 0.51 -8.06 -10.84
CA VAL A 200 0.76 -6.65 -11.15
C VAL A 200 1.06 -6.46 -12.63
N ASP A 201 0.71 -5.30 -13.16
CA ASP A 201 1.11 -4.92 -14.51
C ASP A 201 2.60 -4.53 -14.57
N ARG A 202 3.10 -4.21 -15.79
CA ARG A 202 4.51 -3.79 -16.00
C ARG A 202 4.93 -2.55 -15.21
N THR A 203 3.99 -1.74 -14.75
CA THR A 203 4.25 -0.53 -13.96
C THR A 203 4.12 -0.77 -12.45
N GLY A 204 3.77 -2.01 -12.06
CA GLY A 204 3.60 -2.43 -10.67
C GLY A 204 2.23 -2.07 -10.09
N ARG A 205 1.21 -1.79 -10.92
CA ARG A 205 -0.17 -1.58 -10.46
C ARG A 205 -0.87 -2.92 -10.24
N LEU A 206 -1.63 -3.01 -9.16
CA LEU A 206 -2.34 -4.24 -8.82
C LEU A 206 -3.43 -4.57 -9.85
N LEU A 207 -3.46 -5.82 -10.29
CA LEU A 207 -4.49 -6.38 -11.17
C LEU A 207 -5.42 -7.31 -10.41
N LYS A 208 -4.85 -8.15 -9.53
CA LYS A 208 -5.57 -9.21 -8.85
C LYS A 208 -4.85 -9.61 -7.56
N VAL A 209 -5.59 -9.99 -6.54
CA VAL A 209 -5.09 -10.56 -5.29
C VAL A 209 -5.93 -11.79 -4.95
N SER A 210 -5.28 -12.89 -4.60
CA SER A 210 -5.94 -14.13 -4.16
C SER A 210 -5.45 -14.53 -2.77
N LEU A 211 -6.38 -14.85 -1.90
CA LEU A 211 -6.15 -15.38 -0.56
C LEU A 211 -6.80 -16.76 -0.50
N PRO A 212 -6.11 -17.82 -0.98
CA PRO A 212 -6.71 -19.16 -1.14
C PRO A 212 -7.27 -19.71 0.16
N ASP A 213 -6.55 -19.54 1.28
CA ASP A 213 -6.96 -20.04 2.60
C ASP A 213 -8.27 -19.42 3.10
N GLN A 214 -8.66 -18.26 2.56
CA GLN A 214 -9.90 -17.55 2.88
C GLN A 214 -10.96 -17.70 1.77
N GLY A 215 -10.60 -18.35 0.66
CA GLY A 215 -11.40 -18.44 -0.55
C GLY A 215 -11.65 -17.07 -1.21
N LEU A 216 -10.87 -16.04 -0.86
CA LEU A 216 -11.06 -14.68 -1.34
C LEU A 216 -10.26 -14.40 -2.61
N LEU A 217 -10.90 -13.73 -3.55
CA LEU A 217 -10.30 -13.23 -4.78
C LEU A 217 -10.78 -11.80 -5.03
N ALA A 218 -9.83 -10.87 -5.07
CA ALA A 218 -10.06 -9.49 -5.46
C ALA A 218 -9.52 -9.28 -6.88
N THR A 219 -10.37 -8.91 -7.82
CA THR A 219 -9.99 -8.66 -9.21
C THR A 219 -10.36 -7.23 -9.58
N ARG A 220 -9.45 -6.54 -10.24
CA ARG A 220 -9.66 -5.17 -10.72
C ARG A 220 -10.88 -5.12 -11.68
N ASP A 221 -11.74 -4.12 -11.50
CA ASP A 221 -12.96 -3.95 -12.29
C ASP A 221 -12.62 -3.54 -13.73
N ASP A 222 -11.70 -2.58 -13.88
CA ASP A 222 -11.21 -2.07 -15.15
C ASP A 222 -9.70 -2.20 -15.28
N PRO A 223 -9.16 -2.39 -16.50
CA PRO A 223 -7.72 -2.41 -16.72
C PRO A 223 -7.09 -1.06 -16.34
N PRO A 224 -5.82 -1.06 -15.88
CA PRO A 224 -5.08 0.17 -15.60
C PRO A 224 -4.93 1.02 -16.86
N ARG A 225 -5.12 2.33 -16.74
CA ARG A 225 -4.93 3.33 -17.82
C ARG A 225 -3.53 3.90 -17.82
#